data_5c20eaa1e79eddaf1768774621d86e63
#
_entry.id   5c20eaa1e79eddaf1768774621d86e63
#
_cell.length_a   1.000
_cell.length_b   1.000
_cell.length_c   1.000
_cell.angle_alpha   90.00
_cell.angle_beta   90.00
_cell.angle_gamma   90.00
#
_symmetry.space_group_name_H-M   'P 1'
#
loop_
_entity.id
_entity.type
_entity.pdbx_description
1 polymer ?
#
loop_
_entity_poly.entity_id
_entity_poly.type
_entity_poly.pdbx_seq_one_letter_code
_entity_poly.pdbx_strand_id
1 'polypeptide(L)'
;MNLLESIHGRYVHTRRVRVLAEKLAPLIPRGASVLDIGCGDGRIDELILSHRPDLRIKGLETRPRVKASIPVEAFDGRLIPLADKSVDVGLLIDVLHHAEDPQALLREASRVCGAIVIKDHFRQGLLAEATLRFMDRIGNRRHEVPLPHHYWTPQQWERAFADVELRPVVLEKSLGLYPWPASMFFERSLHFIARLERQ
;
A
#
# COMPACT_ATOMS: atom_id res chain seq x y z
N MET A 1 -9.77 20.51 -18.33
CA MET A 1 -10.13 19.58 -17.23
C MET A 1 -11.43 20.05 -16.64
N ASN A 2 -12.50 19.29 -16.87
CA ASN A 2 -13.84 19.70 -16.43
C ASN A 2 -13.93 19.71 -14.90
N LEU A 3 -14.64 20.70 -14.35
CA LEU A 3 -14.89 20.85 -12.91
C LEU A 3 -15.48 19.57 -12.28
N LEU A 4 -16.33 18.87 -13.02
CA LEU A 4 -16.92 17.58 -12.64
C LEU A 4 -15.87 16.47 -12.50
N GLU A 5 -14.87 16.39 -13.39
CA GLU A 5 -13.77 15.42 -13.30
C GLU A 5 -12.89 15.68 -12.07
N SER A 6 -12.66 16.95 -11.74
CA SER A 6 -11.88 17.34 -10.55
C SER A 6 -12.63 17.01 -9.25
N ILE A 7 -13.92 17.24 -9.20
CA ILE A 7 -14.77 16.93 -8.03
C ILE A 7 -14.89 15.43 -7.84
N HIS A 8 -15.16 14.68 -8.91
CA HIS A 8 -15.28 13.23 -8.86
C HIS A 8 -13.96 12.56 -8.45
N GLY A 9 -12.84 12.96 -9.06
CA GLY A 9 -11.51 12.45 -8.71
C GLY A 9 -11.14 12.74 -7.25
N ARG A 10 -11.48 13.95 -6.74
CA ARG A 10 -11.23 14.30 -5.35
C ARG A 10 -12.11 13.48 -4.39
N TYR A 11 -13.38 13.27 -4.72
CA TYR A 11 -14.29 12.45 -3.92
C TYR A 11 -13.82 10.99 -3.83
N VAL A 12 -13.47 10.36 -4.96
CA VAL A 12 -12.97 8.99 -5.02
C VAL A 12 -11.66 8.86 -4.23
N HIS A 13 -10.74 9.81 -4.39
CA HIS A 13 -9.47 9.80 -3.66
C HIS A 13 -9.68 9.93 -2.14
N THR A 14 -10.49 10.89 -1.69
CA THR A 14 -10.79 11.09 -0.26
C THR A 14 -11.46 9.86 0.35
N ARG A 15 -12.43 9.26 -0.37
CA ARG A 15 -13.07 8.02 0.06
C ARG A 15 -12.05 6.88 0.20
N ARG A 16 -11.19 6.69 -0.81
CA ARG A 16 -10.17 5.63 -0.80
C ARG A 16 -9.23 5.77 0.39
N VAL A 17 -8.70 6.97 0.64
CA VAL A 17 -7.80 7.25 1.76
C VAL A 17 -8.49 6.92 3.09
N ARG A 18 -9.75 7.33 3.29
CA ARG A 18 -10.53 7.03 4.50
C ARG A 18 -10.75 5.53 4.69
N VAL A 19 -11.24 4.84 3.68
CA VAL A 19 -11.53 3.39 3.74
C VAL A 19 -10.24 2.60 4.03
N LEU A 20 -9.12 2.98 3.42
CA LEU A 20 -7.83 2.35 3.69
C LEU A 20 -7.39 2.57 5.14
N ALA A 21 -7.47 3.80 5.65
CA ALA A 21 -7.12 4.07 7.03
C ALA A 21 -7.99 3.26 8.03
N GLU A 22 -9.32 3.21 7.79
CA GLU A 22 -10.27 2.44 8.60
C GLU A 22 -9.96 0.92 8.60
N LYS A 23 -9.49 0.37 7.48
CA LYS A 23 -9.18 -1.05 7.35
C LYS A 23 -7.79 -1.42 7.84
N LEU A 24 -6.82 -0.54 7.69
CA LEU A 24 -5.42 -0.78 8.08
C LEU A 24 -5.20 -0.60 9.59
N ALA A 25 -5.83 0.42 10.20
CA ALA A 25 -5.64 0.74 11.61
C ALA A 25 -5.87 -0.44 12.58
N PRO A 26 -6.90 -1.30 12.39
CA PRO A 26 -7.12 -2.47 13.24
C PRO A 26 -6.05 -3.56 13.11
N LEU A 27 -5.31 -3.57 11.99
CA LEU A 27 -4.27 -4.56 11.73
C LEU A 27 -2.94 -4.23 12.41
N ILE A 28 -2.83 -3.05 13.03
CA ILE A 28 -1.62 -2.57 13.70
C ILE A 28 -1.78 -2.76 15.22
N PRO A 29 -0.86 -3.46 15.91
CA PRO A 29 -0.90 -3.62 17.35
C PRO A 29 -0.89 -2.29 18.11
N ARG A 30 -1.36 -2.30 19.37
CA ARG A 30 -1.36 -1.09 20.20
C ARG A 30 0.06 -0.65 20.54
N GLY A 31 0.32 0.65 20.44
CA GLY A 31 1.60 1.26 20.79
C GLY A 31 2.74 0.94 19.81
N ALA A 32 2.45 0.28 18.69
CA ALA A 32 3.46 -0.15 17.74
C ALA A 32 4.24 1.00 17.11
N SER A 33 5.51 0.73 16.81
CA SER A 33 6.30 1.49 15.84
C SER A 33 5.96 1.00 14.43
N VAL A 34 5.72 1.95 13.52
CA VAL A 34 5.25 1.67 12.16
C VAL A 34 6.17 2.36 11.15
N LEU A 35 6.57 1.63 10.11
CA LEU A 35 7.30 2.14 8.96
C LEU A 35 6.43 2.02 7.71
N ASP A 36 5.96 3.15 7.16
CA ASP A 36 5.29 3.13 5.86
C ASP A 36 6.32 3.29 4.73
N ILE A 37 6.50 2.22 3.98
CA ILE A 37 7.49 2.10 2.91
C ILE A 37 6.81 2.49 1.59
N GLY A 38 7.21 3.63 1.01
CA GLY A 38 6.53 4.25 -0.12
C GLY A 38 5.29 5.04 0.29
N CYS A 39 5.38 5.77 1.38
CA CYS A 39 4.26 6.46 2.04
C CYS A 39 3.61 7.58 1.22
N GLY A 40 4.22 8.01 0.13
CA GLY A 40 3.72 9.09 -0.71
C GLY A 40 3.63 10.43 0.04
N ASP A 41 2.41 10.94 0.29
CA ASP A 41 2.17 12.17 1.05
C ASP A 41 1.79 11.92 2.52
N GLY A 42 1.70 10.67 2.94
CA GLY A 42 1.41 10.28 4.32
C GLY A 42 -0.04 10.55 4.78
N ARG A 43 -0.99 10.81 3.89
CA ARG A 43 -2.38 11.09 4.27
C ARG A 43 -3.12 9.91 4.87
N ILE A 44 -2.82 8.69 4.44
CA ILE A 44 -3.39 7.48 5.03
C ILE A 44 -2.90 7.36 6.47
N ASP A 45 -1.60 7.58 6.69
CA ASP A 45 -0.97 7.53 8.01
C ASP A 45 -1.49 8.61 8.95
N GLU A 46 -1.68 9.84 8.46
CA GLU A 46 -2.30 10.92 9.21
C GLU A 46 -3.70 10.53 9.72
N LEU A 47 -4.52 9.91 8.86
CA LEU A 47 -5.82 9.41 9.28
C LEU A 47 -5.72 8.22 10.24
N ILE A 48 -4.78 7.31 10.05
CA ILE A 48 -4.51 6.22 11.01
C ILE A 48 -4.16 6.82 12.36
N LEU A 49 -3.24 7.79 12.42
CA LEU A 49 -2.84 8.47 13.67
C LEU A 49 -3.99 9.22 14.33
N SER A 50 -4.92 9.80 13.56
CA SER A 50 -6.09 10.48 14.12
C SER A 50 -7.03 9.53 14.90
N HIS A 51 -7.09 8.25 14.50
CA HIS A 51 -7.85 7.20 15.18
C HIS A 51 -7.00 6.40 16.19
N ARG A 52 -5.68 6.39 15.99
CA ARG A 52 -4.71 5.60 16.74
C ARG A 52 -3.52 6.46 17.19
N PRO A 53 -3.74 7.42 18.11
CA PRO A 53 -2.69 8.32 18.61
C PRO A 53 -1.63 7.58 19.46
N ASP A 54 -1.86 6.32 19.75
CA ASP A 54 -0.92 5.42 20.42
C ASP A 54 0.23 4.95 19.51
N LEU A 55 0.11 5.11 18.19
CA LEU A 55 1.11 4.64 17.22
C LEU A 55 2.22 5.67 16.98
N ARG A 56 3.38 5.17 16.55
CA ARG A 56 4.51 5.99 16.07
C ARG A 56 4.78 5.63 14.62
N ILE A 57 4.36 6.47 13.69
CA ILE A 57 4.49 6.21 12.25
C ILE A 57 5.57 7.12 11.65
N LYS A 58 6.50 6.52 10.88
CA LYS A 58 7.45 7.19 9.99
C LYS A 58 7.31 6.65 8.58
N GLY A 59 7.54 7.50 7.59
CA GLY A 59 7.52 7.14 6.18
C GLY A 59 8.92 7.02 5.57
N LEU A 60 9.05 6.12 4.60
CA LEU A 60 10.15 6.11 3.63
C LEU A 60 9.58 6.39 2.25
N GLU A 61 10.27 7.23 1.47
CA GLU A 61 9.85 7.54 0.11
C GLU A 61 11.08 7.77 -0.80
N THR A 62 11.03 7.28 -2.02
CA THR A 62 12.11 7.49 -2.99
C THR A 62 12.20 8.93 -3.46
N ARG A 63 11.08 9.63 -3.46
CA ARG A 63 10.95 11.06 -3.80
C ARG A 63 10.08 11.75 -2.76
N PRO A 64 10.62 12.09 -1.58
CA PRO A 64 9.85 12.73 -0.52
C PRO A 64 9.19 14.02 -0.99
N ARG A 65 7.91 14.18 -0.63
CA ARG A 65 7.15 15.39 -0.97
C ARG A 65 7.46 16.51 0.00
N VAL A 66 7.50 17.75 -0.51
CA VAL A 66 7.78 18.95 0.30
C VAL A 66 6.78 19.12 1.45
N LYS A 67 5.53 18.62 1.28
CA LYS A 67 4.48 18.67 2.30
C LYS A 67 3.96 17.24 2.51
N ALA A 68 4.63 16.50 3.37
CA ALA A 68 4.14 15.23 3.87
C ALA A 68 3.39 15.43 5.19
N SER A 69 2.36 14.61 5.44
CA SER A 69 1.54 14.66 6.66
C SER A 69 2.19 13.99 7.86
N ILE A 70 3.26 13.22 7.64
CA ILE A 70 4.06 12.51 8.66
C ILE A 70 5.54 12.77 8.42
N PRO A 71 6.44 12.45 9.37
CA PRO A 71 7.89 12.47 9.14
C PRO A 71 8.27 11.46 8.05
N VAL A 72 8.95 11.91 6.99
CA VAL A 72 9.37 11.09 5.84
C VAL A 72 10.87 11.23 5.62
N GLU A 73 11.55 10.09 5.47
CA GLU A 73 12.96 10.01 5.12
C GLU A 73 13.11 9.48 3.68
N ALA A 74 14.13 9.96 2.98
CA ALA A 74 14.45 9.48 1.64
C ALA A 74 15.18 8.13 1.71
N PHE A 75 14.84 7.21 0.77
CA PHE A 75 15.59 5.97 0.58
C PHE A 75 15.68 5.63 -0.92
N ASP A 76 16.51 4.68 -1.28
CA ASP A 76 16.80 4.35 -2.68
C ASP A 76 15.77 3.42 -3.35
N GLY A 77 14.71 3.02 -2.62
CA GLY A 77 13.70 2.07 -3.10
C GLY A 77 14.14 0.61 -3.04
N ARG A 78 15.33 0.33 -2.49
CA ARG A 78 15.92 -1.02 -2.45
C ARG A 78 16.32 -1.43 -1.04
N LEU A 79 17.21 -0.67 -0.40
CA LEU A 79 17.74 -0.96 0.93
C LEU A 79 17.07 -0.06 1.97
N ILE A 80 16.46 -0.67 2.98
CA ILE A 80 15.88 0.07 4.11
C ILE A 80 17.00 0.36 5.13
N PRO A 81 17.31 1.64 5.42
CA PRO A 81 18.47 2.03 6.23
C PRO A 81 18.19 1.88 7.74
N LEU A 82 17.64 0.75 8.13
CA LEU A 82 17.28 0.39 9.51
C LEU A 82 17.82 -1.00 9.86
N ALA A 83 18.05 -1.23 11.14
CA ALA A 83 18.51 -2.53 11.65
C ALA A 83 17.41 -3.61 11.53
N ASP A 84 17.81 -4.86 11.54
CA ASP A 84 16.91 -6.00 11.54
C ASP A 84 15.96 -5.92 12.73
N LYS A 85 14.66 -6.21 12.50
CA LYS A 85 13.61 -6.27 13.52
C LYS A 85 13.53 -5.02 14.42
N SER A 86 13.88 -3.85 13.86
CA SER A 86 13.88 -2.58 14.60
C SER A 86 12.53 -1.87 14.60
N VAL A 87 11.55 -2.35 13.82
CA VAL A 87 10.21 -1.80 13.69
C VAL A 87 9.17 -2.90 13.90
N ASP A 88 8.09 -2.60 14.60
CA ASP A 88 7.05 -3.59 14.89
C ASP A 88 6.25 -3.95 13.64
N VAL A 89 5.85 -2.97 12.84
CA VAL A 89 5.02 -3.18 11.63
C VAL A 89 5.51 -2.35 10.44
N GLY A 90 5.70 -3.01 9.30
CA GLY A 90 5.88 -2.35 8.00
C GLY A 90 4.55 -2.22 7.26
N LEU A 91 4.27 -1.06 6.69
CA LEU A 91 3.17 -0.85 5.74
C LEU A 91 3.74 -0.77 4.32
N LEU A 92 3.07 -1.42 3.38
CA LEU A 92 3.32 -1.36 1.93
C LEU A 92 1.98 -1.15 1.23
N ILE A 93 1.62 0.12 0.99
CA ILE A 93 0.30 0.51 0.49
C ILE A 93 0.39 0.94 -0.97
N ASP A 94 0.04 0.06 -1.90
CA ASP A 94 0.15 0.25 -3.36
C ASP A 94 1.60 0.55 -3.81
N VAL A 95 2.56 -0.19 -3.30
CA VAL A 95 3.99 0.06 -3.51
C VAL A 95 4.67 -1.03 -4.33
N LEU A 96 4.42 -2.30 -4.01
CA LEU A 96 5.21 -3.41 -4.60
C LEU A 96 5.05 -3.49 -6.11
N HIS A 97 3.87 -3.21 -6.65
CA HIS A 97 3.67 -3.22 -8.10
C HIS A 97 4.38 -2.05 -8.84
N HIS A 98 4.90 -1.06 -8.10
CA HIS A 98 5.73 0.04 -8.61
C HIS A 98 7.23 -0.15 -8.34
N ALA A 99 7.59 -1.09 -7.49
CA ALA A 99 8.99 -1.34 -7.16
C ALA A 99 9.76 -1.91 -8.36
N GLU A 100 11.03 -1.57 -8.49
CA GLU A 100 11.91 -2.12 -9.53
C GLU A 100 12.11 -3.63 -9.32
N ASP A 101 12.33 -4.05 -8.07
CA ASP A 101 12.35 -5.44 -7.64
C ASP A 101 11.41 -5.61 -6.43
N PRO A 102 10.14 -5.99 -6.66
CA PRO A 102 9.16 -6.15 -5.58
C PRO A 102 9.57 -7.21 -4.55
N GLN A 103 10.24 -8.29 -5.00
CA GLN A 103 10.67 -9.38 -4.13
C GLN A 103 11.81 -8.95 -3.21
N ALA A 104 12.77 -8.17 -3.73
CA ALA A 104 13.85 -7.63 -2.92
C ALA A 104 13.32 -6.64 -1.88
N LEU A 105 12.38 -5.75 -2.26
CA LEU A 105 11.77 -4.81 -1.33
C LEU A 105 10.94 -5.51 -0.24
N LEU A 106 10.21 -6.56 -0.60
CA LEU A 106 9.47 -7.37 0.38
C LEU A 106 10.41 -8.08 1.36
N ARG A 107 11.56 -8.56 0.88
CA ARG A 107 12.60 -9.18 1.73
C ARG A 107 13.20 -8.16 2.70
N GLU A 108 13.49 -6.95 2.25
CA GLU A 108 13.98 -5.87 3.11
C GLU A 108 12.94 -5.44 4.17
N ALA A 109 11.68 -5.30 3.77
CA ALA A 109 10.61 -5.04 4.71
C ALA A 109 10.50 -6.16 5.78
N SER A 110 10.60 -7.43 5.36
CA SER A 110 10.60 -8.59 6.27
C SER A 110 11.84 -8.63 7.18
N ARG A 111 12.99 -8.14 6.71
CA ARG A 111 14.20 -8.04 7.53
C ARG A 111 14.02 -7.03 8.67
N VAL A 112 13.47 -5.85 8.36
CA VAL A 112 13.40 -4.71 9.28
C VAL A 112 12.20 -4.81 10.22
N CYS A 113 11.07 -5.35 9.74
CA CYS A 113 9.79 -5.31 10.46
C CYS A 113 9.44 -6.67 11.08
N GLY A 114 8.77 -6.64 12.24
CA GLY A 114 8.25 -7.82 12.92
C GLY A 114 7.05 -8.44 12.22
N ALA A 115 6.17 -7.59 11.67
CA ALA A 115 5.02 -7.96 10.85
C ALA A 115 4.91 -7.00 9.66
N ILE A 116 4.20 -7.41 8.60
CA ILE A 116 3.97 -6.56 7.42
C ILE A 116 2.48 -6.49 7.14
N VAL A 117 1.98 -5.30 6.86
CA VAL A 117 0.64 -5.09 6.33
C VAL A 117 0.78 -4.58 4.90
N ILE A 118 0.21 -5.32 3.96
CA ILE A 118 0.24 -5.00 2.53
C ILE A 118 -1.17 -4.65 2.08
N LYS A 119 -1.32 -3.57 1.35
CA LYS A 119 -2.42 -3.31 0.44
C LYS A 119 -1.88 -3.24 -0.98
N ASP A 120 -2.34 -4.13 -1.84
CA ASP A 120 -1.91 -4.14 -3.24
C ASP A 120 -2.99 -4.77 -4.15
N HIS A 121 -2.60 -5.21 -5.34
CA HIS A 121 -3.49 -5.68 -6.39
C HIS A 121 -3.30 -7.16 -6.71
N PHE A 122 -4.41 -7.82 -7.06
CA PHE A 122 -4.40 -9.13 -7.70
C PHE A 122 -4.64 -8.99 -9.20
N ARG A 123 -3.77 -9.55 -10.00
CA ARG A 123 -4.04 -9.78 -11.43
C ARG A 123 -4.85 -11.06 -11.58
N GLN A 124 -6.17 -10.97 -11.34
CA GLN A 124 -7.11 -12.09 -11.38
C GLN A 124 -8.38 -11.72 -12.14
N GLY A 125 -8.77 -12.57 -13.08
CA GLY A 125 -10.00 -12.41 -13.86
C GLY A 125 -9.80 -11.74 -15.22
N LEU A 126 -10.89 -11.72 -16.00
CA LEU A 126 -10.90 -11.15 -17.36
C LEU A 126 -10.61 -9.64 -17.29
N LEU A 127 -9.73 -9.17 -18.17
CA LEU A 127 -9.32 -7.76 -18.27
C LEU A 127 -8.67 -7.18 -17.00
N ALA A 128 -8.28 -8.00 -16.02
CA ALA A 128 -7.70 -7.52 -14.77
C ALA A 128 -6.48 -6.61 -15.02
N GLU A 129 -5.53 -7.07 -15.83
CA GLU A 129 -4.32 -6.29 -16.14
C GLU A 129 -4.63 -4.96 -16.85
N ALA A 130 -5.54 -4.97 -17.83
CA ALA A 130 -5.94 -3.75 -18.53
C ALA A 130 -6.62 -2.74 -17.57
N THR A 131 -7.46 -3.25 -16.66
CA THR A 131 -8.12 -2.41 -15.64
C THR A 131 -7.09 -1.80 -14.68
N LEU A 132 -6.16 -2.61 -14.16
CA LEU A 132 -5.11 -2.15 -13.25
C LEU A 132 -4.21 -1.09 -13.90
N ARG A 133 -3.74 -1.34 -15.13
CA ARG A 133 -2.95 -0.36 -15.91
C ARG A 133 -3.70 0.95 -16.13
N PHE A 134 -5.01 0.88 -16.40
CA PHE A 134 -5.86 2.06 -16.55
C PHE A 134 -5.96 2.85 -15.23
N MET A 135 -6.18 2.16 -14.13
CA MET A 135 -6.26 2.76 -12.79
C MET A 135 -4.96 3.46 -12.41
N ASP A 136 -3.82 2.80 -12.61
CA ASP A 136 -2.50 3.37 -12.32
C ASP A 136 -2.19 4.57 -13.19
N ARG A 137 -2.53 4.51 -14.48
CA ARG A 137 -2.36 5.67 -15.38
C ARG A 137 -3.14 6.90 -14.90
N ILE A 138 -4.36 6.70 -14.38
CA ILE A 138 -5.18 7.80 -13.85
C ILE A 138 -4.65 8.26 -12.50
N GLY A 139 -4.34 7.34 -11.59
CA GLY A 139 -3.87 7.64 -10.23
C GLY A 139 -2.52 8.36 -10.22
N ASN A 140 -1.60 7.92 -11.06
CA ASN A 140 -0.22 8.43 -11.11
C ASN A 140 0.01 9.57 -12.13
N ARG A 141 -1.04 10.03 -12.84
CA ARG A 141 -0.94 11.05 -13.90
C ARG A 141 -0.24 12.35 -13.47
N ARG A 142 -0.16 12.63 -12.17
CA ARG A 142 0.42 13.86 -11.60
C ARG A 142 1.76 13.63 -10.90
N HIS A 143 2.26 12.40 -10.85
CA HIS A 143 3.33 12.06 -9.91
C HIS A 143 4.62 11.54 -10.56
N GLU A 144 4.66 11.41 -11.91
CA GLU A 144 5.85 10.93 -12.65
C GLU A 144 6.50 9.67 -12.03
N VAL A 145 5.67 8.80 -11.45
CA VAL A 145 6.12 7.54 -10.85
C VAL A 145 6.42 6.56 -11.98
N PRO A 146 7.58 5.87 -11.96
CA PRO A 146 7.82 4.75 -12.86
C PRO A 146 6.71 3.71 -12.72
N LEU A 147 6.19 3.21 -13.84
CA LEU A 147 5.10 2.24 -13.85
C LEU A 147 5.59 0.91 -14.47
N PRO A 148 6.40 0.10 -13.75
CA PRO A 148 6.85 -1.20 -14.24
C PRO A 148 5.71 -2.21 -14.33
N HIS A 149 4.56 -1.93 -13.65
CA HIS A 149 3.35 -2.73 -13.71
C HIS A 149 3.52 -4.21 -13.28
N HIS A 150 4.22 -4.42 -12.19
CA HIS A 150 4.39 -5.76 -11.60
C HIS A 150 3.11 -6.24 -10.89
N TYR A 151 2.04 -6.50 -11.66
CA TYR A 151 0.83 -7.07 -11.08
C TYR A 151 0.95 -8.58 -10.97
N TRP A 152 1.00 -9.08 -9.76
CA TRP A 152 1.10 -10.50 -9.47
C TRP A 152 -0.29 -11.18 -9.39
N THR A 153 -0.34 -12.43 -9.83
CA THR A 153 -1.49 -13.29 -9.58
C THR A 153 -1.53 -13.71 -8.10
N PRO A 154 -2.67 -14.21 -7.59
CA PRO A 154 -2.72 -14.75 -6.22
C PRO A 154 -1.63 -15.77 -5.93
N GLN A 155 -1.34 -16.69 -6.87
CA GLN A 155 -0.31 -17.71 -6.71
C GLN A 155 1.12 -17.12 -6.68
N GLN A 156 1.36 -16.04 -7.42
CA GLN A 156 2.64 -15.33 -7.37
C GLN A 156 2.82 -14.62 -6.02
N TRP A 157 1.76 -14.03 -5.47
CA TRP A 157 1.78 -13.46 -4.13
C TRP A 157 2.05 -14.51 -3.05
N GLU A 158 1.39 -15.67 -3.10
CA GLU A 158 1.62 -16.78 -2.18
C GLU A 158 3.08 -17.24 -2.19
N ARG A 159 3.66 -17.39 -3.38
CA ARG A 159 5.10 -17.71 -3.54
C ARG A 159 5.99 -16.61 -2.97
N ALA A 160 5.70 -15.36 -3.29
CA ALA A 160 6.48 -14.22 -2.81
C ALA A 160 6.49 -14.15 -1.27
N PHE A 161 5.37 -14.43 -0.62
CA PHE A 161 5.31 -14.50 0.84
C PHE A 161 6.10 -15.70 1.39
N ALA A 162 5.97 -16.88 0.78
CA ALA A 162 6.71 -18.07 1.20
C ALA A 162 8.23 -17.88 1.08
N ASP A 163 8.71 -17.25 0.01
CA ASP A 163 10.13 -16.97 -0.24
C ASP A 163 10.79 -16.07 0.83
N VAL A 164 9.99 -15.35 1.59
CA VAL A 164 10.45 -14.50 2.71
C VAL A 164 9.97 -15.00 4.08
N GLU A 165 9.54 -16.26 4.15
CA GLU A 165 9.07 -16.95 5.37
C GLU A 165 7.91 -16.23 6.06
N LEU A 166 7.04 -15.59 5.28
CA LEU A 166 5.84 -14.92 5.76
C LEU A 166 4.59 -15.70 5.37
N ARG A 167 3.57 -15.63 6.24
CA ARG A 167 2.24 -16.17 5.94
C ARG A 167 1.17 -15.12 6.24
N PRO A 168 0.08 -15.07 5.45
CA PRO A 168 -1.05 -14.22 5.77
C PRO A 168 -1.82 -14.77 6.97
N VAL A 169 -1.92 -13.96 8.02
CA VAL A 169 -2.80 -14.20 9.18
C VAL A 169 -4.14 -13.49 9.02
N VAL A 170 -4.18 -12.46 8.18
CA VAL A 170 -5.40 -11.79 7.70
C VAL A 170 -5.27 -11.61 6.19
N LEU A 171 -6.34 -11.90 5.45
CA LEU A 171 -6.45 -11.61 4.02
C LEU A 171 -7.88 -11.15 3.69
N GLU A 172 -8.01 -9.89 3.30
CA GLU A 172 -9.28 -9.28 2.91
C GLU A 172 -9.23 -8.88 1.43
N LYS A 173 -10.25 -9.30 0.64
CA LYS A 173 -10.32 -9.08 -0.81
C LYS A 173 -11.48 -8.16 -1.23
N SER A 174 -12.34 -7.76 -0.29
CA SER A 174 -13.49 -6.89 -0.56
C SER A 174 -13.34 -5.60 0.24
N LEU A 175 -12.70 -4.60 -0.37
CA LEU A 175 -12.27 -3.42 0.36
C LEU A 175 -13.30 -2.28 0.37
N GLY A 176 -14.19 -2.19 -0.62
CA GLY A 176 -15.17 -1.11 -0.74
C GLY A 176 -14.55 0.25 -1.07
N LEU A 177 -13.44 0.26 -1.79
CA LEU A 177 -12.70 1.49 -2.13
C LEU A 177 -13.50 2.43 -3.04
N TYR A 178 -14.29 1.85 -3.95
CA TYR A 178 -15.03 2.59 -4.97
C TYR A 178 -16.52 2.61 -4.70
N PRO A 179 -17.21 3.75 -4.91
CA PRO A 179 -18.67 3.80 -4.84
C PRO A 179 -19.29 3.14 -6.07
N TRP A 180 -20.56 2.77 -5.96
CA TRP A 180 -21.36 2.35 -7.12
C TRP A 180 -21.56 3.54 -8.09
N PRO A 181 -21.49 3.38 -9.42
CA PRO A 181 -21.27 2.13 -10.17
C PRO A 181 -19.78 1.78 -10.41
N ALA A 182 -18.84 2.63 -9.99
CA ALA A 182 -17.40 2.43 -10.21
C ALA A 182 -16.89 1.11 -9.60
N SER A 183 -17.48 0.68 -8.48
CA SER A 183 -17.15 -0.60 -7.83
C SER A 183 -17.36 -1.82 -8.74
N MET A 184 -18.33 -1.80 -9.65
CA MET A 184 -18.56 -2.89 -10.61
C MET A 184 -17.37 -3.13 -11.55
N PHE A 185 -16.56 -2.11 -11.79
CA PHE A 185 -15.41 -2.19 -12.69
C PHE A 185 -14.07 -2.28 -11.96
N PHE A 186 -13.92 -1.58 -10.84
CA PHE A 186 -12.64 -1.38 -10.18
C PHE A 186 -12.46 -2.18 -8.89
N GLU A 187 -13.50 -2.76 -8.29
CA GLU A 187 -13.37 -3.68 -7.14
C GLU A 187 -13.07 -5.13 -7.60
N ARG A 188 -13.95 -5.83 -8.21
CA ARG A 188 -13.87 -7.18 -8.81
C ARG A 188 -12.73 -8.09 -8.30
N SER A 189 -12.46 -8.09 -6.99
CA SER A 189 -11.33 -8.81 -6.38
C SER A 189 -9.95 -8.40 -6.94
N LEU A 190 -9.83 -7.17 -7.44
CA LEU A 190 -8.56 -6.62 -7.92
C LEU A 190 -7.67 -6.09 -6.79
N HIS A 191 -8.22 -5.93 -5.61
CA HIS A 191 -7.53 -5.38 -4.45
C HIS A 191 -7.51 -6.37 -3.30
N PHE A 192 -6.48 -6.29 -2.49
CA PHE A 192 -6.45 -7.00 -1.23
C PHE A 192 -5.73 -6.19 -0.15
N ILE A 193 -6.04 -6.52 1.11
CA ILE A 193 -5.22 -6.19 2.27
C ILE A 193 -4.83 -7.51 2.93
N ALA A 194 -3.55 -7.65 3.27
CA ALA A 194 -3.05 -8.78 4.01
C ALA A 194 -2.20 -8.31 5.18
N ARG A 195 -2.35 -8.95 6.34
CA ARG A 195 -1.38 -8.89 7.42
C ARG A 195 -0.55 -10.18 7.37
N LEU A 196 0.75 -10.02 7.32
CA LEU A 196 1.72 -11.10 7.21
C LEU A 196 2.55 -11.17 8.49
N GLU A 197 2.77 -12.38 8.97
CA GLU A 197 3.64 -12.67 10.10
C GLU A 197 4.61 -13.80 9.73
N ARG A 198 5.72 -13.90 10.44
CA ARG A 198 6.67 -15.01 10.24
C ARG A 198 6.01 -16.35 10.53
N GLN A 199 6.43 -17.37 9.79
CA GLN A 199 6.02 -18.75 10.01
C GLN A 199 6.62 -19.29 11.31
#